data_87abfe68165be15cd12d546670119c89
#
_entry.id   87abfe68165be15cd12d546670119c89
#
_cell.length_a   1.000
_cell.length_b   1.000
_cell.length_c   1.000
_cell.angle_alpha   90.00
_cell.angle_beta   90.00
_cell.angle_gamma   90.00
#
_symmetry.space_group_name_H-M   'P 1'
#
loop_
_entity.id
_entity.type
_entity.pdbx_description
1 polymer ?
#
loop_
_entity_poly.entity_id
_entity_poly.type
_entity_poly.pdbx_seq_one_letter_code
_entity_poly.pdbx_strand_id
1 'polypeptide(L)'
;MSTPANSKYEIEAVPVKNAIPPLHPWLPSLHMLLVAATGGGKSNLLVNMIYHKREVFPFYKYFKRIHIFSPTAGELDPTWDVIKKDRTGKFTVHDDLDVDIILGVLEQQNELIAIKGKKKVKHHLFIVDDLGFHLKNSANHYFTGLMMRLRHSNVLCWITAQSYRSVPRQLRQQCLYNILFRVSAEEMQVIKTELNGSHDEGLFEQMYEMAVGQPYGFMYVDVRKQRYFASFKNEFVPKRIEAQMKQNAQIAIEQTSDEPTPTPPPTKQQPKDVAPQKHR
;
A
#
# COMPACT_ATOMS: atom_id res chain seq x y z
N MET A 1 19.29 10.44 -10.95
CA MET A 1 17.97 11.14 -11.05
C MET A 1 18.03 12.30 -10.08
N SER A 2 17.96 13.54 -10.57
CA SER A 2 18.02 14.74 -9.75
C SER A 2 16.70 14.93 -9.01
N THR A 3 16.76 15.15 -7.71
CA THR A 3 15.63 15.58 -6.89
C THR A 3 15.01 16.85 -7.50
N PRO A 4 13.70 16.95 -7.68
CA PRO A 4 13.10 18.18 -8.16
C PRO A 4 13.45 19.34 -7.24
N ALA A 5 13.77 20.50 -7.79
CA ALA A 5 14.36 21.67 -7.11
C ALA A 5 13.55 22.22 -5.91
N ASN A 6 12.34 21.73 -5.65
CA ASN A 6 11.44 22.15 -4.56
C ASN A 6 11.04 21.02 -3.59
N SER A 7 11.72 19.88 -3.60
CA SER A 7 11.38 18.80 -2.66
C SER A 7 11.85 19.16 -1.25
N LYS A 8 10.93 19.11 -0.28
CA LYS A 8 11.22 19.24 1.15
C LYS A 8 11.89 18.00 1.74
N TYR A 9 11.96 16.93 0.95
CA TYR A 9 12.43 15.63 1.38
C TYR A 9 13.40 15.04 0.38
N GLU A 10 14.43 14.38 0.88
CA GLU A 10 15.27 13.45 0.17
C GLU A 10 14.76 12.03 0.44
N ILE A 11 14.58 11.23 -0.61
CA ILE A 11 14.11 9.85 -0.46
C ILE A 11 15.31 8.91 -0.52
N GLU A 12 15.53 8.20 0.57
CA GLU A 12 16.52 7.13 0.63
C GLU A 12 15.82 5.76 0.45
N ALA A 13 16.37 4.92 -0.43
CA ALA A 13 15.93 3.53 -0.59
C ALA A 13 16.80 2.61 0.28
N VAL A 14 16.32 2.31 1.48
CA VAL A 14 17.05 1.51 2.48
C VAL A 14 16.80 0.03 2.24
N PRO A 15 17.85 -0.80 2.09
CA PRO A 15 17.68 -2.24 1.94
C PRO A 15 17.01 -2.86 3.15
N VAL A 16 16.02 -3.71 2.91
CA VAL A 16 15.33 -4.49 3.95
C VAL A 16 15.46 -5.99 3.67
N LYS A 17 15.55 -6.78 4.72
CA LYS A 17 15.67 -8.23 4.58
C LYS A 17 14.46 -8.84 3.88
N ASN A 18 13.26 -8.38 4.20
CA ASN A 18 12.01 -8.78 3.60
C ASN A 18 10.92 -7.75 3.87
N ALA A 19 10.36 -7.16 2.84
CA ALA A 19 9.25 -6.22 2.94
C ALA A 19 7.91 -6.92 3.24
N ILE A 20 7.76 -8.18 2.79
CA ILE A 20 6.56 -8.98 3.06
C ILE A 20 6.52 -9.33 4.53
N PRO A 21 5.45 -9.00 5.26
CA PRO A 21 5.35 -9.31 6.67
C PRO A 21 5.41 -10.82 6.90
N PRO A 22 5.99 -11.29 8.01
CA PRO A 22 6.01 -12.69 8.33
C PRO A 22 4.58 -13.23 8.39
N LEU A 23 4.34 -14.33 7.69
CA LEU A 23 3.05 -15.00 7.70
C LEU A 23 2.84 -15.62 9.08
N HIS A 24 1.96 -15.01 9.86
CA HIS A 24 1.61 -15.48 11.18
C HIS A 24 0.13 -15.85 11.22
N PRO A 25 -0.28 -16.92 11.94
CA PRO A 25 -1.70 -17.30 12.04
C PRO A 25 -2.63 -16.19 12.58
N TRP A 26 -2.02 -15.19 13.20
CA TRP A 26 -2.71 -14.06 13.84
C TRP A 26 -2.72 -12.77 12.99
N LEU A 27 -1.99 -12.75 11.88
CA LEU A 27 -1.97 -11.54 11.05
C LEU A 27 -3.33 -11.35 10.39
N PRO A 28 -3.97 -10.21 10.61
CA PRO A 28 -5.18 -9.86 9.90
C PRO A 28 -4.89 -9.81 8.41
N SER A 29 -5.65 -10.56 7.67
CA SER A 29 -5.79 -10.63 6.21
C SER A 29 -4.66 -10.01 5.39
N LEU A 30 -3.78 -10.85 4.86
CA LEU A 30 -2.87 -10.52 3.78
C LEU A 30 -3.66 -10.48 2.44
N HIS A 31 -4.76 -9.73 2.38
CA HIS A 31 -5.41 -9.46 1.11
C HIS A 31 -4.53 -8.49 0.33
N MET A 32 -4.32 -8.80 -0.94
CA MET A 32 -3.38 -8.08 -1.80
C MET A 32 -4.03 -7.71 -3.12
N LEU A 33 -3.70 -6.53 -3.62
CA LEU A 33 -4.08 -6.07 -4.93
C LEU A 33 -2.83 -5.81 -5.77
N LEU A 34 -2.75 -6.45 -6.95
CA LEU A 34 -1.71 -6.22 -7.94
C LEU A 34 -2.29 -5.48 -9.13
N VAL A 35 -1.70 -4.37 -9.50
CA VAL A 35 -2.15 -3.57 -10.64
C VAL A 35 -1.01 -3.39 -11.63
N ALA A 36 -1.25 -3.80 -12.88
CA ALA A 36 -0.34 -3.56 -14.00
C ALA A 36 -1.10 -3.67 -15.32
N ALA A 37 -0.70 -2.91 -16.31
CA ALA A 37 -1.18 -3.10 -17.68
C ALA A 37 -0.94 -4.53 -18.18
N THR A 38 -1.57 -4.90 -19.29
CA THR A 38 -1.31 -6.17 -19.96
C THR A 38 0.18 -6.31 -20.29
N GLY A 39 0.75 -7.48 -20.04
CA GLY A 39 2.19 -7.71 -20.21
C GLY A 39 3.08 -7.08 -19.13
N GLY A 40 2.53 -6.39 -18.14
CA GLY A 40 3.29 -5.73 -17.06
C GLY A 40 3.91 -6.67 -16.02
N GLY A 41 3.72 -7.99 -16.13
CA GLY A 41 4.40 -8.99 -15.30
C GLY A 41 3.59 -9.48 -14.08
N LYS A 42 2.28 -9.22 -14.00
CA LYS A 42 1.41 -9.66 -12.88
C LYS A 42 1.46 -11.17 -12.64
N SER A 43 1.08 -11.95 -13.66
CA SER A 43 1.03 -13.42 -13.55
C SER A 43 2.40 -14.00 -13.24
N ASN A 44 3.46 -13.48 -13.87
CA ASN A 44 4.83 -13.91 -13.61
C ASN A 44 5.24 -13.64 -12.15
N LEU A 45 4.92 -12.46 -11.61
CA LEU A 45 5.19 -12.16 -10.20
C LEU A 45 4.42 -13.11 -9.28
N LEU A 46 3.13 -13.35 -9.53
CA LEU A 46 2.31 -14.29 -8.75
C LEU A 46 2.91 -15.70 -8.74
N VAL A 47 3.23 -16.25 -9.93
CA VAL A 47 3.82 -17.58 -10.04
C VAL A 47 5.17 -17.65 -9.33
N ASN A 48 5.99 -16.60 -9.43
CA ASN A 48 7.24 -16.53 -8.66
C ASN A 48 6.99 -16.57 -7.15
N MET A 49 6.01 -15.82 -6.66
CA MET A 49 5.69 -15.76 -5.22
C MET A 49 5.17 -17.10 -4.69
N ILE A 50 4.26 -17.77 -5.42
CA ILE A 50 3.58 -18.98 -4.93
C ILE A 50 4.28 -20.29 -5.33
N TYR A 51 5.16 -20.27 -6.32
CA TYR A 51 5.76 -21.48 -6.86
C TYR A 51 7.27 -21.43 -7.01
N HIS A 52 7.84 -20.58 -7.87
CA HIS A 52 9.27 -20.60 -8.22
C HIS A 52 10.21 -20.15 -7.10
N LYS A 53 9.86 -19.11 -6.37
CA LYS A 53 10.72 -18.49 -5.34
C LYS A 53 10.36 -18.94 -3.93
N ARG A 54 10.17 -20.24 -3.74
CA ARG A 54 9.75 -20.85 -2.45
C ARG A 54 10.74 -20.61 -1.31
N GLU A 55 11.98 -20.31 -1.63
CA GLU A 55 13.04 -20.01 -0.64
C GLU A 55 12.92 -18.56 -0.13
N VAL A 56 12.48 -17.66 -1.01
CA VAL A 56 12.30 -16.25 -0.69
C VAL A 56 10.91 -15.99 -0.12
N PHE A 57 9.87 -16.62 -0.72
CA PHE A 57 8.49 -16.44 -0.34
C PHE A 57 7.94 -17.68 0.37
N PRO A 58 7.42 -17.52 1.59
CA PRO A 58 6.92 -18.65 2.37
C PRO A 58 5.55 -19.16 1.93
N PHE A 59 4.93 -18.55 0.91
CA PHE A 59 3.54 -18.76 0.52
C PHE A 59 3.22 -20.19 0.12
N TYR A 60 4.10 -20.85 -0.63
CA TYR A 60 3.92 -22.25 -0.97
C TYR A 60 3.74 -23.15 0.24
N LYS A 61 4.54 -22.95 1.28
CA LYS A 61 4.47 -23.77 2.53
C LYS A 61 3.33 -23.33 3.44
N TYR A 62 2.98 -22.03 3.40
CA TYR A 62 1.98 -21.43 4.27
C TYR A 62 0.57 -21.88 3.92
N PHE A 63 0.18 -21.77 2.65
CA PHE A 63 -1.16 -22.11 2.21
C PHE A 63 -1.33 -23.63 2.08
N LYS A 64 -2.47 -24.14 2.55
CA LYS A 64 -2.86 -25.54 2.37
C LYS A 64 -3.27 -25.79 0.92
N ARG A 65 -4.15 -24.91 0.38
CA ARG A 65 -4.61 -24.91 -1.01
C ARG A 65 -4.60 -23.50 -1.58
N ILE A 66 -4.42 -23.41 -2.88
CA ILE A 66 -4.43 -22.16 -3.63
C ILE A 66 -5.40 -22.37 -4.80
N HIS A 67 -6.49 -21.61 -4.81
CA HIS A 67 -7.48 -21.60 -5.86
C HIS A 67 -7.23 -20.39 -6.75
N ILE A 68 -7.12 -20.59 -8.04
CA ILE A 68 -6.84 -19.58 -9.04
C ILE A 68 -8.08 -19.45 -9.92
N PHE A 69 -8.72 -18.30 -9.86
CA PHE A 69 -9.85 -17.93 -10.70
C PHE A 69 -9.34 -17.02 -11.78
N SER A 70 -9.21 -17.50 -13.00
CA SER A 70 -8.63 -16.75 -14.12
C SER A 70 -9.14 -17.27 -15.45
N PRO A 71 -9.69 -16.42 -16.31
CA PRO A 71 -10.15 -16.83 -17.64
C PRO A 71 -9.00 -17.19 -18.60
N THR A 72 -7.77 -16.82 -18.26
CA THR A 72 -6.59 -17.03 -19.10
C THR A 72 -5.66 -18.12 -18.59
N ALA A 73 -5.71 -18.45 -17.30
CA ALA A 73 -4.82 -19.44 -16.70
C ALA A 73 -5.09 -20.88 -17.21
N GLY A 74 -6.28 -21.15 -17.73
CA GLY A 74 -6.65 -22.45 -18.31
C GLY A 74 -5.81 -22.80 -19.53
N GLU A 75 -5.83 -21.98 -20.57
CA GLU A 75 -5.24 -22.31 -21.88
C GLU A 75 -4.39 -21.20 -22.50
N LEU A 76 -4.66 -19.94 -22.17
CA LEU A 76 -4.16 -18.78 -22.91
C LEU A 76 -2.83 -18.21 -22.37
N ASP A 77 -2.56 -18.34 -21.08
CA ASP A 77 -1.34 -17.81 -20.47
C ASP A 77 -0.38 -18.94 -20.05
N PRO A 78 0.73 -19.16 -20.79
CA PRO A 78 1.70 -20.20 -20.49
C PRO A 78 2.43 -20.00 -19.15
N THR A 79 2.35 -18.81 -18.55
CA THR A 79 2.93 -18.55 -17.23
C THR A 79 2.39 -19.49 -16.17
N TRP A 80 1.13 -19.92 -16.32
CA TRP A 80 0.44 -20.83 -15.41
C TRP A 80 0.72 -22.33 -15.66
N ASP A 81 1.43 -22.70 -16.73
CA ASP A 81 1.68 -24.10 -17.08
C ASP A 81 2.39 -24.89 -15.99
N VAL A 82 3.29 -24.25 -15.27
CA VAL A 82 4.00 -24.89 -14.15
C VAL A 82 3.04 -25.25 -13.01
N ILE A 83 2.02 -24.44 -12.81
CA ILE A 83 0.96 -24.66 -11.81
C ILE A 83 0.03 -25.79 -12.25
N LYS A 84 -0.37 -25.80 -13.52
CA LYS A 84 -1.22 -26.87 -14.10
C LYS A 84 -0.55 -28.24 -14.05
N LYS A 85 0.77 -28.27 -14.19
CA LYS A 85 1.59 -29.50 -14.11
C LYS A 85 1.86 -29.99 -12.68
N ASP A 86 1.54 -29.17 -11.67
CA ASP A 86 1.74 -29.55 -10.26
C ASP A 86 0.76 -30.66 -9.86
N ARG A 87 1.29 -31.78 -9.40
CA ARG A 87 0.53 -32.98 -8.98
C ARG A 87 0.33 -33.09 -7.46
N THR A 88 0.71 -32.07 -6.71
CA THR A 88 0.60 -32.10 -5.24
C THR A 88 -0.83 -31.92 -4.71
N GLY A 89 -1.78 -31.54 -5.60
CA GLY A 89 -3.15 -31.20 -5.21
C GLY A 89 -3.24 -29.88 -4.45
N LYS A 90 -2.18 -29.09 -4.48
CA LYS A 90 -2.14 -27.78 -3.82
C LYS A 90 -2.88 -26.70 -4.60
N PHE A 91 -2.86 -26.78 -5.91
CA PHE A 91 -3.43 -25.79 -6.81
C PHE A 91 -4.69 -26.31 -7.47
N THR A 92 -5.68 -25.45 -7.62
CA THR A 92 -6.89 -25.68 -8.43
C THR A 92 -7.11 -24.44 -9.28
N VAL A 93 -7.22 -24.63 -10.60
CA VAL A 93 -7.48 -23.56 -11.55
C VAL A 93 -8.96 -23.62 -11.95
N HIS A 94 -9.60 -22.47 -11.97
CA HIS A 94 -10.99 -22.26 -12.36
C HIS A 94 -11.04 -21.18 -13.43
N ASP A 95 -11.84 -21.38 -14.46
CA ASP A 95 -11.92 -20.47 -15.62
C ASP A 95 -12.69 -19.18 -15.31
N ASP A 96 -13.51 -19.18 -14.24
CA ASP A 96 -14.30 -18.02 -13.82
C ASP A 96 -14.39 -17.94 -12.28
N LEU A 97 -14.91 -16.82 -11.78
CA LEU A 97 -15.19 -16.58 -10.38
C LEU A 97 -16.49 -17.28 -9.96
N ASP A 98 -16.38 -18.54 -9.60
CA ASP A 98 -17.50 -19.36 -9.16
C ASP A 98 -17.75 -19.16 -7.65
N VAL A 99 -18.90 -18.58 -7.35
CA VAL A 99 -19.33 -18.28 -5.97
C VAL A 99 -19.60 -19.56 -5.18
N ASP A 100 -20.13 -20.60 -5.80
CA ASP A 100 -20.45 -21.86 -5.11
C ASP A 100 -19.17 -22.59 -4.69
N ILE A 101 -18.13 -22.54 -5.50
CA ILE A 101 -16.80 -23.03 -5.12
C ILE A 101 -16.25 -22.26 -3.92
N ILE A 102 -16.39 -20.94 -3.95
CA ILE A 102 -15.94 -20.09 -2.84
C ILE A 102 -16.68 -20.45 -1.54
N LEU A 103 -18.00 -20.56 -1.61
CA LEU A 103 -18.85 -20.92 -0.47
C LEU A 103 -18.49 -22.30 0.07
N GLY A 104 -18.31 -23.31 -0.79
CA GLY A 104 -17.93 -24.64 -0.37
C GLY A 104 -16.58 -24.68 0.35
N VAL A 105 -15.58 -23.89 -0.10
CA VAL A 105 -14.30 -23.76 0.59
C VAL A 105 -14.48 -23.09 1.95
N LEU A 106 -15.30 -22.03 2.05
CA LEU A 106 -15.56 -21.36 3.33
C LEU A 106 -16.24 -22.26 4.34
N GLU A 107 -17.23 -23.03 3.89
CA GLU A 107 -17.95 -24.00 4.72
C GLU A 107 -17.00 -25.04 5.30
N GLN A 108 -16.21 -25.71 4.45
CA GLN A 108 -15.18 -26.67 4.87
C GLN A 108 -14.19 -26.08 5.87
N GLN A 109 -13.72 -24.85 5.64
CA GLN A 109 -12.79 -24.16 6.54
C GLN A 109 -13.46 -23.86 7.89
N ASN A 110 -14.72 -23.42 7.89
CA ASN A 110 -15.46 -23.12 9.12
C ASN A 110 -15.71 -24.38 9.95
N GLU A 111 -16.06 -25.50 9.32
CA GLU A 111 -16.19 -26.80 10.00
C GLU A 111 -14.86 -27.24 10.64
N LEU A 112 -13.77 -27.13 9.89
CA LEU A 112 -12.44 -27.46 10.43
C LEU A 112 -12.06 -26.53 11.59
N ILE A 113 -12.41 -25.25 11.52
CA ILE A 113 -12.16 -24.27 12.58
C ILE A 113 -12.98 -24.60 13.82
N ALA A 114 -14.25 -25.00 13.65
CA ALA A 114 -15.12 -25.41 14.75
C ALA A 114 -14.56 -26.63 15.48
N ILE A 115 -14.04 -27.62 14.75
CA ILE A 115 -13.49 -28.85 15.32
C ILE A 115 -12.11 -28.64 15.95
N LYS A 116 -11.20 -27.96 15.27
CA LYS A 116 -9.76 -27.92 15.63
C LYS A 116 -9.33 -26.61 16.29
N GLY A 117 -10.18 -25.58 16.22
CA GLY A 117 -9.81 -24.21 16.57
C GLY A 117 -9.05 -23.50 15.47
N LYS A 118 -9.33 -22.23 15.30
CA LYS A 118 -8.82 -21.38 14.19
C LYS A 118 -7.31 -21.43 14.01
N LYS A 119 -6.55 -21.47 15.08
CA LYS A 119 -5.08 -21.48 15.08
C LYS A 119 -4.46 -22.73 14.45
N LYS A 120 -5.17 -23.86 14.51
CA LYS A 120 -4.68 -25.15 14.01
C LYS A 120 -5.07 -25.41 12.56
N VAL A 121 -5.97 -24.60 11.99
CA VAL A 121 -6.42 -24.73 10.60
C VAL A 121 -5.55 -23.89 9.68
N LYS A 122 -4.94 -24.54 8.70
CA LYS A 122 -4.09 -23.88 7.69
C LYS A 122 -4.92 -23.00 6.77
N HIS A 123 -4.33 -21.92 6.30
CA HIS A 123 -4.96 -20.97 5.39
C HIS A 123 -5.08 -21.50 3.96
N HIS A 124 -6.14 -21.07 3.28
CA HIS A 124 -6.28 -21.17 1.83
C HIS A 124 -6.02 -19.79 1.19
N LEU A 125 -5.65 -19.79 -0.08
CA LEU A 125 -5.48 -18.59 -0.87
C LEU A 125 -6.43 -18.66 -2.08
N PHE A 126 -7.17 -17.58 -2.30
CA PHE A 126 -7.84 -17.30 -3.55
C PHE A 126 -7.01 -16.27 -4.34
N ILE A 127 -6.75 -16.58 -5.60
CA ILE A 127 -6.16 -15.65 -6.56
C ILE A 127 -7.24 -15.36 -7.58
N VAL A 128 -7.68 -14.10 -7.66
CA VAL A 128 -8.65 -13.61 -8.63
C VAL A 128 -7.85 -12.84 -9.68
N ASP A 129 -7.57 -13.50 -10.80
CA ASP A 129 -6.66 -12.99 -11.81
C ASP A 129 -7.42 -12.46 -13.02
N ASP A 130 -7.23 -11.16 -13.27
CA ASP A 130 -7.74 -10.41 -14.43
C ASP A 130 -9.27 -10.41 -14.61
N LEU A 131 -10.01 -10.64 -13.54
CA LEU A 131 -11.48 -10.63 -13.49
C LEU A 131 -12.09 -9.27 -13.14
N GLY A 132 -11.35 -8.16 -13.37
CA GLY A 132 -11.79 -6.82 -12.99
C GLY A 132 -13.14 -6.40 -13.57
N PHE A 133 -13.48 -6.83 -14.79
CA PHE A 133 -14.78 -6.60 -15.40
C PHE A 133 -15.89 -7.36 -14.66
N HIS A 134 -15.66 -8.61 -14.32
CA HIS A 134 -16.59 -9.43 -13.55
C HIS A 134 -16.81 -8.84 -12.15
N LEU A 135 -15.79 -8.26 -11.53
CA LEU A 135 -15.90 -7.64 -10.20
C LEU A 135 -16.75 -6.37 -10.16
N LYS A 136 -17.02 -5.72 -11.29
CA LYS A 136 -17.89 -4.53 -11.38
C LYS A 136 -19.38 -4.84 -11.52
N ASN A 137 -19.74 -6.02 -11.96
CA ASN A 137 -21.14 -6.39 -12.21
C ASN A 137 -21.90 -6.65 -10.90
N SER A 138 -23.23 -6.45 -10.94
CA SER A 138 -24.11 -6.54 -9.75
C SER A 138 -24.07 -7.88 -9.01
N ALA A 139 -23.81 -9.00 -9.71
CA ALA A 139 -23.58 -10.31 -9.09
C ALA A 139 -22.38 -10.30 -8.12
N ASN A 140 -21.48 -9.34 -8.23
CA ASN A 140 -20.24 -9.25 -7.46
C ASN A 140 -20.36 -8.43 -6.17
N HIS A 141 -21.47 -7.79 -5.88
CA HIS A 141 -21.75 -7.31 -4.52
C HIS A 141 -21.68 -8.44 -3.49
N TYR A 142 -22.04 -9.64 -3.94
CA TYR A 142 -21.95 -10.83 -3.10
C TYR A 142 -20.49 -11.19 -2.80
N PHE A 143 -19.60 -11.20 -3.81
CA PHE A 143 -18.17 -11.43 -3.59
C PHE A 143 -17.54 -10.37 -2.68
N THR A 144 -17.93 -9.09 -2.83
CA THR A 144 -17.49 -8.02 -1.93
C THR A 144 -17.87 -8.31 -0.48
N GLY A 145 -19.09 -8.77 -0.25
CA GLY A 145 -19.54 -9.20 1.08
C GLY A 145 -18.80 -10.43 1.61
N LEU A 146 -18.44 -11.36 0.71
CA LEU A 146 -17.63 -12.53 1.06
C LEU A 146 -16.20 -12.13 1.44
N MET A 147 -15.57 -11.20 0.73
CA MET A 147 -14.22 -10.72 1.03
C MET A 147 -14.05 -10.30 2.49
N MET A 148 -15.04 -9.61 3.04
CA MET A 148 -15.00 -9.18 4.45
C MET A 148 -14.98 -10.37 5.43
N ARG A 149 -15.52 -11.52 5.03
CA ARG A 149 -15.63 -12.73 5.85
C ARG A 149 -14.50 -13.71 5.68
N LEU A 150 -13.77 -13.68 4.55
CA LEU A 150 -12.69 -14.63 4.22
C LEU A 150 -11.70 -14.82 5.37
N ARG A 151 -11.28 -13.72 6.00
CA ARG A 151 -10.33 -13.76 7.12
C ARG A 151 -10.81 -14.57 8.33
N HIS A 152 -12.14 -14.68 8.53
CA HIS A 152 -12.70 -15.45 9.63
C HIS A 152 -12.57 -16.95 9.39
N SER A 153 -12.58 -17.34 8.12
CA SER A 153 -12.43 -18.73 7.64
C SER A 153 -11.01 -19.12 7.26
N ASN A 154 -9.99 -18.35 7.69
CA ASN A 154 -8.59 -18.57 7.30
C ASN A 154 -8.39 -18.64 5.78
N VAL A 155 -9.09 -17.79 5.04
CA VAL A 155 -8.93 -17.64 3.60
C VAL A 155 -8.42 -16.23 3.31
N LEU A 156 -7.39 -16.15 2.46
CA LEU A 156 -6.84 -14.89 1.95
C LEU A 156 -7.20 -14.74 0.48
N CYS A 157 -7.21 -13.51 -0.02
CA CYS A 157 -7.51 -13.23 -1.41
C CYS A 157 -6.49 -12.25 -1.99
N TRP A 158 -5.91 -12.62 -3.13
CA TRP A 158 -5.08 -11.77 -3.96
C TRP A 158 -5.84 -11.48 -5.25
N ILE A 159 -5.95 -10.22 -5.59
CA ILE A 159 -6.66 -9.76 -6.78
C ILE A 159 -5.63 -9.16 -7.72
N THR A 160 -5.67 -9.52 -8.99
CA THR A 160 -4.94 -8.80 -10.02
C THR A 160 -5.89 -8.02 -10.91
N ALA A 161 -5.43 -6.88 -11.39
CA ALA A 161 -6.21 -6.04 -12.29
C ALA A 161 -5.30 -5.29 -13.26
N GLN A 162 -5.83 -4.98 -14.44
CA GLN A 162 -5.14 -4.14 -15.41
C GLN A 162 -5.27 -2.65 -15.07
N SER A 163 -6.32 -2.27 -14.34
CA SER A 163 -6.62 -0.92 -13.90
C SER A 163 -7.02 -0.95 -12.43
N TYR A 164 -6.50 -0.01 -11.66
CA TYR A 164 -6.86 0.13 -10.25
C TYR A 164 -8.35 0.40 -10.06
N ARG A 165 -8.93 1.24 -10.94
CA ARG A 165 -10.36 1.57 -10.95
C ARG A 165 -11.25 0.42 -11.37
N SER A 166 -10.73 -0.62 -12.03
CA SER A 166 -11.53 -1.79 -12.41
C SER A 166 -11.96 -2.62 -11.20
N VAL A 167 -11.26 -2.50 -10.08
CA VAL A 167 -11.61 -3.16 -8.82
C VAL A 167 -12.53 -2.25 -8.01
N PRO A 168 -13.70 -2.70 -7.54
CA PRO A 168 -14.58 -1.90 -6.69
C PRO A 168 -13.86 -1.33 -5.47
N ARG A 169 -14.16 -0.07 -5.12
CA ARG A 169 -13.51 0.63 -4.00
C ARG A 169 -13.56 -0.17 -2.71
N GLN A 170 -14.69 -0.80 -2.42
CA GLN A 170 -14.88 -1.61 -1.22
C GLN A 170 -13.91 -2.79 -1.16
N LEU A 171 -13.61 -3.43 -2.30
CA LEU A 171 -12.61 -4.50 -2.38
C LEU A 171 -11.19 -3.95 -2.22
N ARG A 172 -10.86 -2.82 -2.87
CA ARG A 172 -9.55 -2.17 -2.72
C ARG A 172 -9.25 -1.85 -1.26
N GLN A 173 -10.24 -1.36 -0.52
CA GLN A 173 -10.12 -1.04 0.91
C GLN A 173 -9.86 -2.28 1.80
N GLN A 174 -10.21 -3.48 1.35
CA GLN A 174 -9.86 -4.72 2.05
C GLN A 174 -8.42 -5.18 1.76
N CYS A 175 -7.83 -4.69 0.66
CA CYS A 175 -6.46 -5.04 0.28
C CYS A 175 -5.46 -4.14 1.00
N LEU A 176 -4.94 -4.62 2.13
CA LEU A 176 -3.96 -3.88 2.94
C LEU A 176 -2.58 -3.83 2.30
N TYR A 177 -2.35 -4.63 1.29
CA TYR A 177 -1.08 -4.71 0.55
C TYR A 177 -1.35 -4.46 -0.93
N ASN A 178 -0.63 -3.52 -1.51
CA ASN A 178 -0.78 -3.18 -2.91
C ASN A 178 0.56 -3.31 -3.62
N ILE A 179 0.55 -3.90 -4.80
CA ILE A 179 1.69 -3.98 -5.72
C ILE A 179 1.31 -3.20 -6.96
N LEU A 180 1.99 -2.10 -7.18
CA LEU A 180 1.70 -1.15 -8.23
C LEU A 180 2.85 -1.16 -9.24
N PHE A 181 2.63 -1.76 -10.38
CA PHE A 181 3.49 -1.60 -11.55
C PHE A 181 3.21 -0.25 -12.22
N ARG A 182 3.83 0.02 -13.36
CA ARG A 182 3.56 1.25 -14.08
C ARG A 182 2.09 1.34 -14.50
N VAL A 183 1.44 2.44 -14.11
CA VAL A 183 0.04 2.76 -14.44
C VAL A 183 -0.05 4.10 -15.16
N SER A 184 -1.21 4.44 -15.73
CA SER A 184 -1.45 5.75 -16.32
C SER A 184 -1.53 6.86 -15.28
N ALA A 185 -1.33 8.11 -15.71
CA ALA A 185 -1.44 9.28 -14.84
C ALA A 185 -2.84 9.40 -14.20
N GLU A 186 -3.89 9.04 -14.93
CA GLU A 186 -5.27 9.07 -14.41
C GLU A 186 -5.50 8.05 -13.30
N GLU A 187 -4.94 6.85 -13.43
CA GLU A 187 -4.98 5.84 -12.38
C GLU A 187 -4.21 6.30 -11.14
N MET A 188 -3.04 6.94 -11.36
CA MET A 188 -2.20 7.45 -10.28
C MET A 188 -2.93 8.45 -9.39
N GLN A 189 -3.80 9.30 -9.93
CA GLN A 189 -4.57 10.25 -9.11
C GLN A 189 -5.46 9.54 -8.09
N VAL A 190 -6.12 8.44 -8.49
CA VAL A 190 -6.96 7.65 -7.58
C VAL A 190 -6.10 6.89 -6.57
N ILE A 191 -5.01 6.29 -7.03
CA ILE A 191 -4.06 5.57 -6.18
C ILE A 191 -3.50 6.48 -5.08
N LYS A 192 -3.06 7.68 -5.43
CA LYS A 192 -2.58 8.68 -4.45
C LYS A 192 -3.64 8.99 -3.41
N THR A 193 -4.87 9.26 -3.85
CA THR A 193 -5.96 9.59 -2.93
C THR A 193 -6.25 8.46 -1.92
N GLU A 194 -6.10 7.21 -2.33
CA GLU A 194 -6.46 6.06 -1.50
C GLU A 194 -5.29 5.48 -0.70
N LEU A 195 -4.05 5.57 -1.20
CA LEU A 195 -2.89 4.89 -0.61
C LEU A 195 -1.84 5.84 -0.02
N ASN A 196 -1.91 7.14 -0.29
CA ASN A 196 -0.95 8.11 0.25
C ASN A 196 -1.31 8.49 1.69
N GLY A 197 -0.60 7.92 2.65
CA GLY A 197 -0.76 8.26 4.07
C GLY A 197 0.10 9.44 4.53
N SER A 198 1.05 9.90 3.72
CA SER A 198 1.96 10.99 4.10
C SER A 198 1.34 12.38 3.95
N HIS A 199 0.19 12.50 3.30
CA HIS A 199 -0.45 13.75 2.91
C HIS A 199 0.38 14.64 1.95
N ASP A 200 1.57 14.21 1.55
CA ASP A 200 2.40 14.87 0.55
C ASP A 200 2.34 14.09 -0.76
N GLU A 201 1.57 14.60 -1.72
CA GLU A 201 1.34 13.94 -3.01
C GLU A 201 2.59 13.86 -3.85
N GLY A 202 3.44 14.89 -3.81
CA GLY A 202 4.69 14.92 -4.55
C GLY A 202 5.68 13.86 -4.06
N LEU A 203 5.73 13.62 -2.76
CA LEU A 203 6.55 12.59 -2.14
C LEU A 203 6.11 11.18 -2.60
N PHE A 204 4.81 10.93 -2.62
CA PHE A 204 4.27 9.64 -3.07
C PHE A 204 4.60 9.37 -4.54
N GLU A 205 4.42 10.36 -5.41
CA GLU A 205 4.75 10.25 -6.84
C GLU A 205 6.24 10.00 -7.05
N GLN A 206 7.11 10.69 -6.33
CA GLN A 206 8.55 10.51 -6.41
C GLN A 206 8.96 9.08 -6.01
N MET A 207 8.44 8.55 -4.89
CA MET A 207 8.67 7.16 -4.48
C MET A 207 8.17 6.16 -5.53
N TYR A 208 6.99 6.43 -6.09
CA TYR A 208 6.44 5.57 -7.14
C TYR A 208 7.30 5.57 -8.40
N GLU A 209 7.69 6.72 -8.92
CA GLU A 209 8.55 6.80 -10.11
C GLU A 209 9.93 6.12 -9.90
N MET A 210 10.50 6.25 -8.71
CA MET A 210 11.71 5.52 -8.35
C MET A 210 11.49 3.99 -8.36
N ALA A 211 10.35 3.52 -7.88
CA ALA A 211 10.03 2.09 -7.80
C ALA A 211 9.80 1.45 -9.17
N VAL A 212 9.11 2.18 -10.08
CA VAL A 212 8.74 1.67 -11.41
C VAL A 212 9.72 2.06 -12.51
N GLY A 213 10.83 2.72 -12.17
CA GLY A 213 11.82 3.23 -13.11
C GLY A 213 12.60 2.15 -13.86
N GLN A 214 12.59 0.91 -13.38
CA GLN A 214 13.22 -0.24 -14.04
C GLN A 214 12.18 -1.11 -14.75
N PRO A 215 12.56 -1.86 -15.79
CA PRO A 215 11.67 -2.85 -16.40
C PRO A 215 11.09 -3.80 -15.35
N TYR A 216 9.78 -3.99 -15.38
CA TYR A 216 9.03 -4.78 -14.39
C TYR A 216 9.19 -4.31 -12.93
N GLY A 217 9.69 -3.09 -12.73
CA GLY A 217 9.71 -2.44 -11.42
C GLY A 217 8.29 -2.20 -10.90
N PHE A 218 8.13 -2.27 -9.59
CA PHE A 218 6.87 -2.02 -8.93
C PHE A 218 7.08 -1.40 -7.55
N MET A 219 6.10 -0.64 -7.12
CA MET A 219 6.00 -0.15 -5.74
C MET A 219 5.15 -1.12 -4.93
N TYR A 220 5.68 -1.61 -3.82
CA TYR A 220 4.93 -2.37 -2.84
C TYR A 220 4.51 -1.44 -1.69
N VAL A 221 3.23 -1.46 -1.35
CA VAL A 221 2.64 -0.59 -0.33
C VAL A 221 2.03 -1.43 0.79
N ASP A 222 2.52 -1.27 2.01
CA ASP A 222 1.87 -1.72 3.23
C ASP A 222 1.00 -0.57 3.76
N VAL A 223 -0.28 -0.58 3.40
CA VAL A 223 -1.23 0.49 3.73
C VAL A 223 -1.41 0.63 5.24
N ARG A 224 -1.39 -0.48 5.95
CA ARG A 224 -1.62 -0.50 7.40
C ARG A 224 -0.51 0.20 8.17
N LYS A 225 0.74 0.03 7.72
CA LYS A 225 1.92 0.61 8.36
C LYS A 225 2.39 1.89 7.69
N GLN A 226 1.74 2.29 6.60
CA GLN A 226 2.13 3.43 5.77
C GLN A 226 3.60 3.32 5.33
N ARG A 227 3.99 2.14 4.85
CA ARG A 227 5.34 1.87 4.37
C ARG A 227 5.33 1.60 2.88
N TYR A 228 6.32 2.13 2.20
CA TYR A 228 6.44 2.08 0.75
C TYR A 228 7.80 1.49 0.38
N PHE A 229 7.82 0.65 -0.66
CA PHE A 229 9.03 -0.08 -1.03
C PHE A 229 9.24 -0.11 -2.53
N ALA A 230 10.50 0.00 -2.97
CA ALA A 230 10.90 -0.42 -4.30
C ALA A 230 11.02 -1.94 -4.31
N SER A 231 10.11 -2.61 -5.01
CA SER A 231 9.93 -4.06 -4.96
C SER A 231 9.70 -4.59 -3.53
N PHE A 232 10.24 -5.75 -3.18
CA PHE A 232 10.20 -6.28 -1.80
C PHE A 232 11.53 -6.11 -1.05
N LYS A 233 12.43 -5.24 -1.55
CA LYS A 233 13.82 -5.22 -1.07
C LYS A 233 14.24 -3.90 -0.45
N ASN A 234 13.72 -2.79 -0.93
CA ASN A 234 14.18 -1.47 -0.49
C ASN A 234 12.99 -0.65 0.02
N GLU A 235 13.04 -0.23 1.27
CA GLU A 235 12.06 0.66 1.86
C GLU A 235 12.41 2.11 1.54
N PHE A 236 11.42 2.90 1.17
CA PHE A 236 11.57 4.33 1.01
C PHE A 236 11.45 5.03 2.36
N VAL A 237 12.50 5.70 2.76
CA VAL A 237 12.55 6.49 4.00
C VAL A 237 12.73 7.96 3.61
N PRO A 238 11.69 8.79 3.73
CA PRO A 238 11.83 10.22 3.48
C PRO A 238 12.61 10.88 4.60
N LYS A 239 13.73 11.53 4.25
CA LYS A 239 14.52 12.36 5.14
C LYS A 239 14.21 13.83 4.89
N ARG A 240 13.85 14.55 5.92
CA ARG A 240 13.65 16.00 5.80
C ARG A 240 14.99 16.69 5.54
N ILE A 241 15.05 17.57 4.55
CA ILE A 241 16.28 18.27 4.19
C ILE A 241 16.53 19.35 5.25
N GLU A 242 17.42 19.10 6.18
CA GLU A 242 17.76 20.02 7.29
C GLU A 242 18.35 21.36 6.81
N ALA A 243 18.95 21.40 5.62
CA ALA A 243 19.52 22.63 5.05
C ALA A 243 18.48 23.74 4.87
N GLN A 244 17.23 23.39 4.52
CA GLN A 244 16.15 24.37 4.35
C GLN A 244 15.66 24.92 5.70
N MET A 245 15.76 24.15 6.78
CA MET A 245 15.42 24.64 8.12
C MET A 245 16.45 25.65 8.62
N LYS A 246 17.73 25.43 8.35
CA LYS A 246 18.81 26.38 8.69
C LYS A 246 18.69 27.67 7.89
N GLN A 247 18.35 27.58 6.60
CA GLN A 247 18.17 28.74 5.73
C GLN A 247 16.91 29.54 6.11
N ASN A 248 15.80 28.89 6.42
CA ASN A 248 14.58 29.54 6.91
C ASN A 248 14.77 30.15 8.31
N ALA A 249 15.55 29.52 9.19
CA ALA A 249 15.89 30.06 10.48
C ALA A 249 16.83 31.27 10.36
N GLN A 250 17.75 31.26 9.40
CA GLN A 250 18.66 32.38 9.14
C GLN A 250 17.92 33.58 8.52
N ILE A 251 16.99 33.33 7.58
CA ILE A 251 16.13 34.39 7.02
C ILE A 251 15.20 34.98 8.09
N ALA A 252 14.69 34.19 9.01
CA ALA A 252 13.87 34.67 10.11
C ALA A 252 14.70 35.55 11.11
N ILE A 253 15.97 35.19 11.34
CA ILE A 253 16.87 35.98 12.19
C ILE A 253 17.24 37.30 11.50
N GLU A 254 17.52 37.27 10.17
CA GLU A 254 17.82 38.50 9.42
C GLU A 254 16.62 39.44 9.34
N GLN A 255 15.40 38.93 9.21
CA GLN A 255 14.17 39.74 9.22
C GLN A 255 13.83 40.35 10.59
N THR A 256 14.27 39.72 11.68
CA THR A 256 14.09 40.29 13.04
C THR A 256 15.17 41.30 13.44
N SER A 257 16.32 41.33 12.74
CA SER A 257 17.38 42.30 12.97
C SER A 257 17.17 43.67 12.30
N ASP A 258 16.21 43.77 11.36
CA ASP A 258 15.88 45.01 10.65
C ASP A 258 14.69 45.79 11.28
N GLU A 259 14.19 45.39 12.44
CA GLU A 259 13.26 46.25 13.17
C GLU A 259 14.01 47.44 13.76
N PRO A 260 13.63 48.68 13.42
CA PRO A 260 14.26 49.88 13.99
C PRO A 260 14.03 49.90 15.50
N THR A 261 15.11 50.08 16.22
CA THR A 261 15.13 50.24 17.70
C THR A 261 14.04 51.22 18.10
N PRO A 262 13.12 50.90 19.01
CA PRO A 262 12.08 51.80 19.46
C PRO A 262 12.72 53.03 20.13
N THR A 263 12.44 54.19 19.59
CA THR A 263 12.86 55.49 20.16
C THR A 263 12.35 55.59 21.59
N PRO A 264 13.22 55.97 22.57
CA PRO A 264 12.79 56.08 23.97
C PRO A 264 11.71 57.16 24.09
N PRO A 265 10.70 56.98 24.94
CA PRO A 265 9.63 57.94 25.14
C PRO A 265 10.15 59.25 25.75
N PRO A 266 9.59 60.42 25.35
CA PRO A 266 10.05 61.71 25.83
C PRO A 266 9.90 61.80 27.33
N THR A 267 10.98 62.23 27.99
CA THR A 267 11.07 62.48 29.46
C THR A 267 10.02 63.52 29.84
N LYS A 268 9.05 63.14 30.64
CA LYS A 268 8.09 64.09 31.25
C LYS A 268 8.84 64.97 32.19
N GLN A 269 8.89 66.28 31.91
CA GLN A 269 9.33 67.32 32.84
C GLN A 269 8.37 67.35 34.03
N GLN A 270 8.90 67.25 35.22
CA GLN A 270 8.16 67.44 36.48
C GLN A 270 7.70 68.89 36.62
N PRO A 271 6.47 69.16 37.06
CA PRO A 271 6.02 70.54 37.42
C PRO A 271 6.74 71.02 38.63
N LYS A 272 7.24 72.23 38.52
CA LYS A 272 7.83 72.99 39.68
C LYS A 272 6.77 73.27 40.78
N ASP A 273 7.11 72.97 42.00
CA ASP A 273 6.36 73.31 43.22
C ASP A 273 6.00 74.80 43.29
N VAL A 274 4.74 75.06 43.40
CA VAL A 274 4.20 76.38 43.76
C VAL A 274 3.86 76.33 45.25
N ALA A 275 4.54 77.20 46.03
CA ALA A 275 4.36 77.35 47.46
C ALA A 275 2.95 77.91 47.84
N PRO A 276 2.34 77.54 49.00
CA PRO A 276 1.03 77.99 49.37
C PRO A 276 1.08 79.37 49.97
N GLN A 277 0.32 80.33 49.42
CA GLN A 277 0.01 81.63 50.08
C GLN A 277 -1.03 81.43 51.17
N LYS A 278 -0.68 81.90 52.39
CA LYS A 278 -1.60 82.10 53.51
C LYS A 278 -2.47 83.33 53.24
N HIS A 279 -3.77 83.18 53.38
CA HIS A 279 -4.67 84.28 53.75
C HIS A 279 -5.65 83.80 54.83
N ARG A 280 -5.71 84.60 55.73
CA ARG A 280 -6.57 84.98 56.85
C ARG A 280 -8.00 84.57 56.76
#